data_922220e9dd028b8bec4a13109ca06e9a
#
_entry.id   922220e9dd028b8bec4a13109ca06e9a
#
_cell.length_a   1.000
_cell.length_b   1.000
_cell.length_c   1.000
_cell.angle_alpha   90.00
_cell.angle_beta   90.00
_cell.angle_gamma   90.00
#
_symmetry.space_group_name_H-M   'P 1'
#
loop_
_entity.id
_entity.type
_entity.pdbx_description
1 polymer ?
#
loop_
_entity_poly.entity_id
_entity_poly.type
_entity_poly.pdbx_seq_one_letter_code
_entity_poly.pdbx_strand_id
1 'polypeptide(L)'
;MTDSIDFAEVCRQVEDYLVPYLRLGAGERALYYHLLRHSHAEGRRVARISNRALARSFGTSHTTARYHLRNLTQKGLVRVLERSVAGHSIEVLAPADVPGCLHSGPECDPAELDDADCFHDPRMRAAILLREHFTCFYCLRRLDAKTSSYDHAVPVRAHGDNSYRNIVACCFDCNTQKRHRPADEFLRLLYRNGRLSSSDLDARLAALQSLQSGHLLPTRPQ
;
A
#
# COMPACT_ATOMS: atom_id res chain seq x y z
N MET A 1 -2.41 27.08 14.29
CA MET A 1 -3.28 25.93 14.54
C MET A 1 -2.42 24.73 14.20
N THR A 2 -1.95 23.98 15.18
CA THR A 2 -1.21 22.72 14.96
C THR A 2 -2.25 21.69 14.56
N ASP A 3 -2.27 21.30 13.28
CA ASP A 3 -3.06 20.15 12.84
C ASP A 3 -2.62 18.93 13.66
N SER A 4 -3.49 18.53 14.58
CA SER A 4 -3.31 17.29 15.34
C SER A 4 -3.36 16.14 14.34
N ILE A 5 -2.22 15.51 14.10
CA ILE A 5 -2.16 14.34 13.22
C ILE A 5 -2.99 13.23 13.85
N ASP A 6 -3.98 12.72 13.11
CA ASP A 6 -4.68 11.50 13.49
C ASP A 6 -3.70 10.31 13.39
N PHE A 7 -3.20 9.89 14.54
CA PHE A 7 -2.21 8.81 14.60
C PHE A 7 -2.78 7.46 14.16
N ALA A 8 -4.10 7.25 14.28
CA ALA A 8 -4.75 6.04 13.78
C ALA A 8 -4.73 6.02 12.25
N GLU A 9 -4.96 7.18 11.61
CA GLU A 9 -4.83 7.31 10.16
C GLU A 9 -3.38 7.11 9.71
N VAL A 10 -2.41 7.69 10.40
CA VAL A 10 -0.98 7.46 10.10
C VAL A 10 -0.62 5.98 10.20
N CYS A 11 -1.08 5.26 11.23
CA CYS A 11 -0.85 3.83 11.36
C CYS A 11 -1.45 3.04 10.19
N ARG A 12 -2.66 3.38 9.78
CA ARG A 12 -3.33 2.77 8.62
C ARG A 12 -2.53 3.01 7.34
N GLN A 13 -2.13 4.24 7.12
CA GLN A 13 -1.30 4.63 5.97
C GLN A 13 0.05 3.89 5.93
N VAL A 14 0.70 3.75 7.07
CA VAL A 14 1.95 2.97 7.16
C VAL A 14 1.72 1.53 6.78
N GLU A 15 0.73 0.86 7.37
CA GLU A 15 0.49 -0.57 7.12
C GLU A 15 -0.06 -0.82 5.72
N ASP A 16 -0.98 0.04 5.26
CA ASP A 16 -1.72 -0.19 4.03
C ASP A 16 -0.93 0.22 2.78
N TYR A 17 -0.09 1.24 2.88
CA TYR A 17 0.62 1.77 1.71
C TYR A 17 2.13 1.67 1.86
N LEU A 18 2.69 2.18 2.94
CA LEU A 18 4.13 2.40 3.06
C LEU A 18 4.90 1.07 3.22
N VAL A 19 4.37 0.17 4.04
CA VAL A 19 4.97 -1.16 4.27
C VAL A 19 5.06 -1.97 2.96
N PRO A 20 3.98 -2.15 2.17
CA PRO A 20 4.07 -2.89 0.91
C PRO A 20 4.86 -2.14 -0.16
N TYR A 21 4.71 -0.81 -0.26
CA TYR A 21 5.37 0.01 -1.26
C TYR A 21 6.90 -0.03 -1.12
N LEU A 22 7.41 0.23 0.10
CA LEU A 22 8.85 0.23 0.39
C LEU A 22 9.37 -1.12 0.90
N ARG A 23 8.52 -2.14 1.01
CA ARG A 23 8.87 -3.47 1.54
C ARG A 23 9.58 -3.37 2.89
N LEU A 24 8.92 -2.70 3.84
CA LEU A 24 9.50 -2.52 5.17
C LEU A 24 9.51 -3.83 5.95
N GLY A 25 10.69 -4.23 6.39
CA GLY A 25 10.85 -5.34 7.32
C GLY A 25 10.37 -4.97 8.74
N ALA A 26 10.15 -5.98 9.59
CA ALA A 26 9.62 -5.78 10.94
C ALA A 26 10.45 -4.78 11.78
N GLY A 27 11.78 -4.85 11.73
CA GLY A 27 12.67 -3.94 12.44
C GLY A 27 12.62 -2.51 11.89
N GLU A 28 12.49 -2.34 10.58
CA GLU A 28 12.33 -1.03 9.94
C GLU A 28 10.99 -0.40 10.33
N ARG A 29 9.89 -1.17 10.30
CA ARG A 29 8.56 -0.73 10.75
C ARG A 29 8.59 -0.27 12.20
N ALA A 30 9.11 -1.11 13.08
CA ALA A 30 9.19 -0.80 14.50
C ALA A 30 10.00 0.50 14.74
N LEU A 31 11.14 0.67 14.05
CA LEU A 31 11.93 1.89 14.14
C LEU A 31 11.18 3.10 13.60
N TYR A 32 10.50 2.96 12.46
CA TYR A 32 9.75 4.05 11.87
C TYR A 32 8.60 4.52 12.78
N TYR A 33 7.82 3.60 13.34
CA TYR A 33 6.79 3.94 14.33
C TYR A 33 7.35 4.62 15.58
N HIS A 34 8.50 4.16 16.06
CA HIS A 34 9.16 4.81 17.18
C HIS A 34 9.56 6.26 16.85
N LEU A 35 10.10 6.50 15.68
CA LEU A 35 10.46 7.83 15.21
C LEU A 35 9.23 8.72 15.00
N LEU A 36 8.15 8.20 14.41
CA LEU A 36 6.87 8.93 14.30
C LEU A 36 6.32 9.32 15.67
N ARG A 37 6.39 8.43 16.66
CA ARG A 37 5.98 8.69 18.04
C ARG A 37 6.76 9.85 18.65
N HIS A 38 8.08 9.93 18.42
CA HIS A 38 8.97 10.97 18.96
C HIS A 38 9.11 12.22 18.08
N SER A 39 8.32 12.32 17.03
CA SER A 39 8.25 13.47 16.15
C SER A 39 6.82 13.92 15.92
N HIS A 40 6.12 13.33 14.98
CA HIS A 40 4.78 13.75 14.56
C HIS A 40 3.72 13.67 15.67
N ALA A 41 3.75 12.64 16.51
CA ALA A 41 2.83 12.54 17.66
C ALA A 41 3.08 13.63 18.72
N GLU A 42 4.23 14.28 18.68
CA GLU A 42 4.58 15.42 19.54
C GLU A 42 4.48 16.77 18.80
N GLY A 43 3.84 16.79 17.61
CA GLY A 43 3.66 18.00 16.79
C GLY A 43 4.96 18.52 16.16
N ARG A 44 5.97 17.67 15.99
CA ARG A 44 7.27 18.02 15.41
C ARG A 44 7.60 17.10 14.23
N ARG A 45 8.40 17.60 13.28
CA ARG A 45 8.92 16.77 12.17
C ARG A 45 10.27 16.10 12.49
N VAL A 46 10.93 16.55 13.55
CA VAL A 46 12.29 16.13 13.90
C VAL A 46 12.29 15.40 15.22
N ALA A 47 12.74 14.16 15.21
CA ALA A 47 13.05 13.38 16.41
C ALA A 47 14.51 13.62 16.81
N ARG A 48 14.75 13.83 18.12
CA ARG A 48 16.10 13.86 18.70
C ARG A 48 16.35 12.62 19.51
N ILE A 49 17.20 11.74 19.01
CA ILE A 49 17.42 10.45 19.64
C ILE A 49 18.86 9.96 19.44
N SER A 50 19.45 9.38 20.50
CA SER A 50 20.78 8.76 20.39
C SER A 50 20.67 7.29 19.93
N ASN A 51 21.71 6.77 19.27
CA ASN A 51 21.79 5.35 18.93
C ASN A 51 21.61 4.43 20.15
N ARG A 52 22.07 4.89 21.33
CA ARG A 52 21.92 4.15 22.58
C ARG A 52 20.48 4.08 23.04
N ALA A 53 19.74 5.19 22.92
CA ALA A 53 18.30 5.24 23.21
C ALA A 53 17.51 4.37 22.23
N LEU A 54 17.81 4.48 20.93
CA LEU A 54 17.21 3.60 19.90
C LEU A 54 17.43 2.13 20.23
N ALA A 55 18.67 1.70 20.44
CA ALA A 55 18.99 0.30 20.75
C ALA A 55 18.24 -0.21 21.99
N ARG A 56 18.12 0.62 23.02
CA ARG A 56 17.41 0.30 24.26
C ARG A 56 15.91 0.15 24.05
N SER A 57 15.29 1.07 23.30
CA SER A 57 13.85 1.04 23.00
C SER A 57 13.43 -0.19 22.19
N PHE A 58 14.36 -0.75 21.42
CA PHE A 58 14.10 -1.94 20.58
C PHE A 58 14.58 -3.24 21.19
N GLY A 59 15.20 -3.23 22.37
CA GLY A 59 15.83 -4.42 22.94
C GLY A 59 16.86 -5.06 22.00
N THR A 60 17.59 -4.22 21.23
CA THR A 60 18.52 -4.66 20.18
C THR A 60 19.91 -4.07 20.35
N SER A 61 20.84 -4.50 19.52
CA SER A 61 22.20 -3.94 19.51
C SER A 61 22.24 -2.56 18.83
N HIS A 62 23.25 -1.76 19.17
CA HIS A 62 23.52 -0.49 18.48
C HIS A 62 23.75 -0.68 16.98
N THR A 63 24.34 -1.79 16.57
CA THR A 63 24.61 -2.13 15.18
C THR A 63 23.29 -2.37 14.43
N THR A 64 22.37 -3.13 15.03
CA THR A 64 21.05 -3.41 14.44
C THR A 64 20.21 -2.13 14.32
N ALA A 65 20.18 -1.29 15.35
CA ALA A 65 19.47 -0.01 15.29
C ALA A 65 20.02 0.92 14.18
N ARG A 66 21.35 1.00 14.05
CA ARG A 66 22.00 1.76 12.97
C ARG A 66 21.72 1.20 11.59
N TYR A 67 21.68 -0.13 11.45
CA TYR A 67 21.32 -0.80 10.20
C TYR A 67 19.91 -0.40 9.75
N HIS A 68 18.91 -0.51 10.62
CA HIS A 68 17.55 -0.13 10.30
C HIS A 68 17.41 1.37 10.01
N LEU A 69 18.09 2.24 10.76
CA LEU A 69 18.09 3.67 10.49
C LEU A 69 18.67 4.01 9.11
N ARG A 70 19.77 3.33 8.72
CA ARG A 70 20.37 3.48 7.39
C ARG A 70 19.40 3.03 6.29
N ASN A 71 18.71 1.91 6.48
CA ASN A 71 17.73 1.41 5.52
C ASN A 71 16.54 2.39 5.37
N LEU A 72 16.01 2.92 6.48
CA LEU A 72 14.96 3.94 6.42
C LEU A 72 15.43 5.21 5.70
N THR A 73 16.68 5.60 5.89
CA THR A 73 17.28 6.73 5.17
C THR A 73 17.36 6.45 3.65
N GLN A 74 17.81 5.25 3.27
CA GLN A 74 17.89 4.84 1.86
C GLN A 74 16.51 4.74 1.20
N LYS A 75 15.49 4.39 1.98
CA LYS A 75 14.08 4.33 1.53
C LYS A 75 13.38 5.70 1.56
N GLY A 76 14.09 6.76 1.94
CA GLY A 76 13.55 8.12 1.93
C GLY A 76 12.54 8.44 3.04
N LEU A 77 12.42 7.58 4.06
CA LEU A 77 11.49 7.78 5.18
C LEU A 77 12.00 8.70 6.27
N VAL A 78 13.31 8.80 6.36
CA VAL A 78 13.97 9.64 7.34
C VAL A 78 15.20 10.32 6.73
N ARG A 79 15.50 11.51 7.23
CA ARG A 79 16.72 12.26 6.86
C ARG A 79 17.49 12.61 8.13
N VAL A 80 18.73 12.18 8.23
CA VAL A 80 19.61 12.56 9.35
C VAL A 80 20.15 13.96 9.07
N LEU A 81 19.64 14.95 9.83
CA LEU A 81 20.03 16.36 9.69
C LEU A 81 21.35 16.63 10.39
N GLU A 82 21.51 16.08 11.60
CA GLU A 82 22.70 16.28 12.42
C GLU A 82 23.10 14.99 13.13
N ARG A 83 24.39 14.78 13.25
CA ARG A 83 24.96 13.66 14.02
C ARG A 83 25.84 14.19 15.15
N SER A 84 25.48 13.85 16.38
CA SER A 84 26.31 14.19 17.53
C SER A 84 26.43 13.00 18.50
N VAL A 85 27.38 13.08 19.40
CA VAL A 85 27.57 12.07 20.47
C VAL A 85 26.37 12.05 21.42
N ALA A 86 25.73 13.21 21.64
CA ALA A 86 24.54 13.34 22.48
C ALA A 86 23.27 12.81 21.84
N GLY A 87 23.24 12.66 20.51
CA GLY A 87 22.11 12.16 19.75
C GLY A 87 22.08 12.70 18.32
N HIS A 88 21.19 12.14 17.52
CA HIS A 88 20.97 12.54 16.14
C HIS A 88 19.68 13.36 16.06
N SER A 89 19.70 14.42 15.24
CA SER A 89 18.48 15.10 14.77
C SER A 89 18.03 14.42 13.49
N ILE A 90 16.86 13.77 13.54
CA ILE A 90 16.34 12.97 12.44
C ILE A 90 15.01 13.58 12.02
N GLU A 91 14.95 14.10 10.81
CA GLU A 91 13.69 14.45 10.18
C GLU A 91 12.97 13.17 9.77
N VAL A 92 11.70 13.06 10.15
CA VAL A 92 10.85 11.91 9.86
C VAL A 92 9.76 12.37 8.91
N LEU A 93 9.67 11.76 7.74
CA LEU A 93 8.59 12.03 6.81
C LEU A 93 7.34 11.27 7.27
N ALA A 94 6.20 11.95 7.34
CA ALA A 94 4.93 11.26 7.50
C ALA A 94 4.62 10.45 6.21
N PRO A 95 3.78 9.41 6.27
CA PRO A 95 3.41 8.66 5.06
C PRO A 95 2.89 9.56 3.93
N ALA A 96 2.16 10.63 4.26
CA ALA A 96 1.66 11.61 3.30
C ALA A 96 2.76 12.43 2.60
N ASP A 97 3.92 12.57 3.24
CA ASP A 97 5.06 13.32 2.70
C ASP A 97 6.00 12.43 1.85
N VAL A 98 5.77 11.11 1.82
CA VAL A 98 6.61 10.17 1.06
C VAL A 98 6.16 10.13 -0.38
N PRO A 99 7.01 10.55 -1.35
CA PRO A 99 6.64 10.57 -2.76
C PRO A 99 6.15 9.19 -3.23
N GLY A 100 5.02 9.17 -3.92
CA GLY A 100 4.43 7.94 -4.49
C GLY A 100 3.81 6.97 -3.48
N CYS A 101 3.77 7.30 -2.18
CA CYS A 101 3.25 6.37 -1.18
C CYS A 101 1.74 6.48 -0.94
N LEU A 102 1.23 7.70 -0.72
CA LEU A 102 -0.20 7.92 -0.39
C LEU A 102 -0.96 8.65 -1.47
N HIS A 103 -0.26 9.38 -2.29
CA HIS A 103 -0.89 9.95 -3.45
C HIS A 103 -1.00 8.79 -4.44
N SER A 104 -2.22 8.38 -4.59
CA SER A 104 -2.74 8.49 -5.91
C SER A 104 -1.97 9.60 -6.63
N GLY A 105 -0.96 9.24 -7.38
CA GLY A 105 -0.50 10.09 -8.47
C GLY A 105 -1.76 10.55 -9.21
N PRO A 106 -1.73 11.59 -10.03
CA PRO A 106 -2.92 11.99 -10.75
C PRO A 106 -3.53 10.72 -11.34
N GLU A 107 -4.83 10.53 -11.15
CA GLU A 107 -5.57 9.48 -11.83
C GLU A 107 -5.15 9.51 -13.29
N CYS A 108 -4.98 8.36 -13.89
CA CYS A 108 -4.72 8.32 -15.33
C CYS A 108 -5.87 9.01 -16.04
N ASP A 109 -5.58 9.83 -17.03
CA ASP A 109 -6.62 10.42 -17.86
C ASP A 109 -7.44 9.27 -18.49
N PRO A 110 -8.77 9.23 -18.35
CA PRO A 110 -9.59 8.22 -19.00
C PRO A 110 -9.34 8.10 -20.50
N ALA A 111 -9.06 9.20 -21.19
CA ALA A 111 -8.72 9.21 -22.61
C ALA A 111 -7.40 8.47 -22.93
N GLU A 112 -6.44 8.46 -22.01
CA GLU A 112 -5.17 7.70 -22.17
C GLU A 112 -5.36 6.20 -21.86
N LEU A 113 -6.46 5.85 -21.18
CA LEU A 113 -6.73 4.49 -20.72
C LEU A 113 -7.59 3.69 -21.71
N ASP A 114 -8.29 4.33 -22.65
CA ASP A 114 -9.22 3.64 -23.55
C ASP A 114 -8.50 2.63 -24.47
N ASP A 115 -7.24 2.90 -24.85
CA ASP A 115 -6.42 2.02 -25.66
C ASP A 115 -5.35 1.24 -24.87
N ALA A 116 -5.33 1.36 -23.52
CA ALA A 116 -4.29 0.76 -22.70
C ALA A 116 -4.54 -0.73 -22.46
N ASP A 117 -3.53 -1.57 -22.76
CA ASP A 117 -3.53 -2.99 -22.36
C ASP A 117 -3.14 -3.12 -20.89
N CYS A 118 -4.16 -3.04 -20.02
CA CYS A 118 -3.95 -3.10 -18.57
C CYS A 118 -3.55 -4.49 -18.06
N PHE A 119 -3.66 -5.53 -18.91
CA PHE A 119 -3.28 -6.88 -18.52
C PHE A 119 -1.81 -7.19 -18.80
N HIS A 120 -1.23 -6.68 -19.89
CA HIS A 120 0.15 -7.01 -20.28
C HIS A 120 1.16 -5.88 -19.97
N ASP A 121 0.73 -4.62 -19.94
CA ASP A 121 1.64 -3.51 -19.63
C ASP A 121 2.05 -3.52 -18.13
N PRO A 122 3.35 -3.66 -17.81
CA PRO A 122 3.84 -3.64 -16.43
C PRO A 122 3.53 -2.33 -15.69
N ARG A 123 3.46 -1.19 -16.39
CA ARG A 123 3.13 0.12 -15.81
C ARG A 123 1.67 0.14 -15.39
N MET A 124 0.78 -0.35 -16.22
CA MET A 124 -0.64 -0.46 -15.92
C MET A 124 -0.91 -1.45 -14.79
N ARG A 125 -0.20 -2.57 -14.76
CA ARG A 125 -0.26 -3.51 -13.62
C ARG A 125 0.13 -2.84 -12.29
N ALA A 126 1.21 -2.04 -12.29
CA ALA A 126 1.61 -1.28 -11.11
C ALA A 126 0.53 -0.25 -10.70
N ALA A 127 -0.05 0.46 -11.67
CA ALA A 127 -1.13 1.42 -11.45
C ALA A 127 -2.39 0.77 -10.87
N ILE A 128 -2.76 -0.43 -11.35
CA ILE A 128 -3.88 -1.22 -10.82
C ILE A 128 -3.58 -1.72 -9.39
N LEU A 129 -2.36 -2.19 -9.11
CA LEU A 129 -1.99 -2.63 -7.78
C LEU A 129 -2.05 -1.48 -6.75
N LEU A 130 -1.65 -0.27 -7.17
CA LEU A 130 -1.82 0.96 -6.38
C LEU A 130 -3.30 1.28 -6.15
N ARG A 131 -4.12 1.24 -7.19
CA ARG A 131 -5.58 1.43 -7.10
C ARG A 131 -6.23 0.49 -6.08
N GLU A 132 -5.79 -0.77 -6.03
CA GLU A 132 -6.29 -1.77 -5.07
C GLU A 132 -5.59 -1.66 -3.69
N HIS A 133 -4.82 -0.61 -3.46
CA HIS A 133 -4.12 -0.40 -2.19
C HIS A 133 -3.30 -1.61 -1.73
N PHE A 134 -2.63 -2.29 -2.67
CA PHE A 134 -1.87 -3.52 -2.39
C PHE A 134 -2.71 -4.60 -1.69
N THR A 135 -3.97 -4.71 -2.01
CA THR A 135 -4.86 -5.76 -1.51
C THR A 135 -5.48 -6.57 -2.65
N CYS A 136 -5.78 -7.82 -2.38
CA CYS A 136 -6.51 -8.65 -3.34
C CYS A 136 -7.93 -8.12 -3.51
N PHE A 137 -8.32 -7.79 -4.73
CA PHE A 137 -9.67 -7.30 -5.05
C PHE A 137 -10.76 -8.23 -4.51
N TYR A 138 -10.51 -9.53 -4.46
CA TYR A 138 -11.51 -10.52 -4.05
C TYR A 138 -11.54 -10.81 -2.55
N CYS A 139 -10.42 -11.20 -1.94
CA CYS A 139 -10.38 -11.68 -0.55
C CYS A 139 -9.72 -10.72 0.43
N LEU A 140 -9.39 -9.51 0.00
CA LEU A 140 -8.78 -8.45 0.82
C LEU A 140 -7.42 -8.80 1.44
N ARG A 141 -6.81 -9.95 1.08
CA ARG A 141 -5.46 -10.32 1.51
C ARG A 141 -4.45 -9.31 0.96
N ARG A 142 -3.47 -8.97 1.75
CA ARG A 142 -2.34 -8.12 1.33
C ARG A 142 -1.58 -8.75 0.17
N LEU A 143 -1.18 -7.89 -0.76
CA LEU A 143 -0.37 -8.21 -1.93
C LEU A 143 0.92 -7.40 -1.90
N ASP A 144 1.93 -7.90 -2.57
CA ASP A 144 3.10 -7.15 -3.01
C ASP A 144 3.32 -7.37 -4.51
N ALA A 145 4.26 -6.64 -5.10
CA ALA A 145 4.51 -6.73 -6.55
C ALA A 145 4.98 -8.14 -7.02
N LYS A 146 5.45 -9.01 -6.10
CA LYS A 146 5.89 -10.38 -6.42
C LYS A 146 4.76 -11.39 -6.26
N THR A 147 3.83 -11.14 -5.33
CA THR A 147 2.73 -12.05 -4.99
C THR A 147 1.41 -11.66 -5.66
N SER A 148 1.36 -10.49 -6.32
CA SER A 148 0.20 -10.06 -7.08
C SER A 148 0.07 -10.84 -8.39
N SER A 149 -1.17 -11.22 -8.68
CA SER A 149 -1.63 -11.68 -9.99
C SER A 149 -2.65 -10.69 -10.52
N TYR A 150 -2.94 -10.75 -11.81
CA TYR A 150 -3.95 -9.91 -12.45
C TYR A 150 -5.00 -10.80 -13.09
N ASP A 151 -6.25 -10.39 -12.98
CA ASP A 151 -7.38 -11.19 -13.42
C ASP A 151 -8.44 -10.32 -14.10
N HIS A 152 -9.18 -10.92 -15.00
CA HIS A 152 -10.32 -10.33 -15.69
C HIS A 152 -11.57 -10.48 -14.81
N ALA A 153 -12.18 -9.38 -14.38
CA ALA A 153 -13.43 -9.39 -13.63
C ALA A 153 -14.56 -10.08 -14.44
N VAL A 154 -14.72 -9.69 -15.70
CA VAL A 154 -15.47 -10.42 -16.72
C VAL A 154 -14.48 -11.30 -17.46
N PRO A 155 -14.63 -12.62 -17.45
CA PRO A 155 -13.70 -13.53 -18.14
C PRO A 155 -13.61 -13.27 -19.64
N VAL A 156 -12.42 -13.46 -20.22
CA VAL A 156 -12.20 -13.33 -21.68
C VAL A 156 -13.19 -14.18 -22.50
N ARG A 157 -13.55 -15.37 -21.99
CA ARG A 157 -14.58 -16.23 -22.63
C ARG A 157 -15.98 -15.62 -22.65
N ALA A 158 -16.24 -14.65 -21.78
CA ALA A 158 -17.47 -13.86 -21.72
C ALA A 158 -17.27 -12.46 -22.31
N HIS A 159 -16.36 -12.32 -23.27
CA HIS A 159 -16.02 -11.06 -23.95
C HIS A 159 -15.39 -9.98 -23.02
N GLY A 160 -14.76 -10.38 -21.92
CA GLY A 160 -13.97 -9.47 -21.09
C GLY A 160 -12.71 -9.00 -21.83
N ASP A 161 -12.43 -7.72 -21.76
CA ASP A 161 -11.29 -7.03 -22.38
C ASP A 161 -10.13 -6.81 -21.41
N ASN A 162 -9.02 -6.24 -21.91
CA ASN A 162 -7.86 -5.88 -21.13
C ASN A 162 -7.92 -4.44 -20.56
N SER A 163 -9.07 -3.79 -20.59
CA SER A 163 -9.21 -2.42 -20.13
C SER A 163 -9.10 -2.30 -18.60
N TYR A 164 -8.83 -1.10 -18.11
CA TYR A 164 -8.82 -0.80 -16.68
C TYR A 164 -10.18 -1.07 -16.00
N ARG A 165 -11.27 -1.11 -16.77
CA ARG A 165 -12.63 -1.41 -16.30
C ARG A 165 -12.87 -2.88 -16.03
N ASN A 166 -11.92 -3.73 -16.42
CA ASN A 166 -12.07 -5.17 -16.31
C ASN A 166 -10.89 -5.85 -15.60
N ILE A 167 -9.70 -5.24 -15.54
CA ILE A 167 -8.54 -5.84 -14.89
C ILE A 167 -8.42 -5.43 -13.42
N VAL A 168 -8.22 -6.44 -12.56
CA VAL A 168 -8.04 -6.26 -11.11
C VAL A 168 -6.78 -6.96 -10.60
N ALA A 169 -6.15 -6.41 -9.54
CA ALA A 169 -5.08 -7.10 -8.85
C ALA A 169 -5.65 -8.09 -7.83
N CYS A 170 -5.16 -9.31 -7.84
CA CYS A 170 -5.61 -10.36 -6.95
C CYS A 170 -4.46 -11.25 -6.46
N CYS A 171 -4.70 -12.07 -5.44
CA CYS A 171 -3.74 -13.09 -5.04
C CYS A 171 -3.84 -14.32 -5.96
N PHE A 172 -2.74 -15.06 -6.04
CA PHE A 172 -2.67 -16.29 -6.84
C PHE A 172 -3.80 -17.29 -6.52
N ASP A 173 -4.12 -17.46 -5.23
CA ASP A 173 -5.19 -18.39 -4.80
C ASP A 173 -6.56 -17.97 -5.36
N CYS A 174 -6.90 -16.67 -5.30
CA CYS A 174 -8.16 -16.17 -5.83
C CYS A 174 -8.21 -16.29 -7.35
N ASN A 175 -7.12 -15.94 -8.04
CA ASN A 175 -7.03 -16.08 -9.49
C ASN A 175 -7.25 -17.54 -9.93
N THR A 176 -6.56 -18.47 -9.28
CA THR A 176 -6.68 -19.91 -9.58
C THR A 176 -8.08 -20.46 -9.26
N GLN A 177 -8.70 -20.03 -8.16
CA GLN A 177 -10.03 -20.50 -7.75
C GLN A 177 -11.15 -19.90 -8.60
N LYS A 178 -11.03 -18.64 -8.99
CA LYS A 178 -12.04 -17.96 -9.80
C LYS A 178 -12.14 -18.56 -11.20
N ARG A 179 -11.02 -18.84 -11.85
CA ARG A 179 -11.00 -19.38 -13.21
C ARG A 179 -11.82 -18.52 -14.18
N HIS A 180 -12.87 -19.11 -14.74
CA HIS A 180 -13.75 -18.47 -15.74
C HIS A 180 -15.07 -17.95 -15.16
N ARG A 181 -15.20 -17.84 -13.84
CA ARG A 181 -16.39 -17.26 -13.21
C ARG A 181 -16.38 -15.75 -13.32
N PRO A 182 -17.52 -15.10 -13.52
CA PRO A 182 -17.66 -13.69 -13.31
C PRO A 182 -17.27 -13.27 -11.86
N ALA A 183 -16.77 -12.05 -11.71
CA ALA A 183 -16.26 -11.57 -10.41
C ALA A 183 -17.34 -11.55 -9.31
N ASP A 184 -18.58 -11.15 -9.65
CA ASP A 184 -19.70 -11.12 -8.71
C ASP A 184 -20.06 -12.51 -8.18
N GLU A 185 -20.10 -13.51 -9.05
CA GLU A 185 -20.34 -14.91 -8.65
C GLU A 185 -19.21 -15.42 -7.74
N PHE A 186 -17.98 -15.07 -8.04
CA PHE A 186 -16.83 -15.47 -7.24
C PHE A 186 -16.83 -14.77 -5.86
N LEU A 187 -17.16 -13.48 -5.78
CA LEU A 187 -17.31 -12.77 -4.52
C LEU A 187 -18.39 -13.41 -3.63
N ARG A 188 -19.54 -13.75 -4.20
CA ARG A 188 -20.60 -14.47 -3.49
C ARG A 188 -20.17 -15.88 -3.03
N LEU A 189 -19.32 -16.56 -3.81
CA LEU A 189 -18.72 -17.83 -3.41
C LEU A 189 -17.77 -17.65 -2.22
N LEU A 190 -16.93 -16.63 -2.22
CA LEU A 190 -16.03 -16.32 -1.10
C LEU A 190 -16.81 -16.01 0.19
N TYR A 191 -17.92 -15.27 0.08
CA TYR A 191 -18.81 -15.01 1.21
C TYR A 191 -19.43 -16.31 1.77
N ARG A 192 -19.99 -17.16 0.91
CA ARG A 192 -20.56 -18.45 1.31
C ARG A 192 -19.55 -19.37 1.99
N ASN A 193 -18.28 -19.24 1.60
CA ASN A 193 -17.17 -20.00 2.20
C ASN A 193 -16.58 -19.32 3.46
N GLY A 194 -17.20 -18.27 3.98
CA GLY A 194 -16.76 -17.55 5.18
C GLY A 194 -15.45 -16.78 5.02
N ARG A 195 -15.03 -16.48 3.79
CA ARG A 195 -13.80 -15.73 3.49
C ARG A 195 -14.03 -14.22 3.38
N LEU A 196 -15.25 -13.79 3.29
CA LEU A 196 -15.69 -12.39 3.33
C LEU A 196 -16.82 -12.29 4.36
N SER A 197 -16.88 -11.19 5.08
CA SER A 197 -18.06 -10.79 5.85
C SER A 197 -19.16 -10.26 4.92
N SER A 198 -20.38 -10.06 5.42
CA SER A 198 -21.45 -9.41 4.64
C SER A 198 -21.04 -8.03 4.19
N SER A 199 -20.46 -7.20 5.10
CA SER A 199 -19.98 -5.86 4.79
C SER A 199 -18.85 -5.86 3.73
N ASP A 200 -17.95 -6.85 3.79
CA ASP A 200 -16.90 -6.98 2.77
C ASP A 200 -17.50 -7.33 1.40
N LEU A 201 -18.48 -8.22 1.36
CA LEU A 201 -19.15 -8.59 0.12
C LEU A 201 -19.82 -7.37 -0.51
N ASP A 202 -20.60 -6.61 0.27
CA ASP A 202 -21.29 -5.41 -0.22
C ASP A 202 -20.30 -4.38 -0.73
N ALA A 203 -19.23 -4.11 0.01
CA ALA A 203 -18.17 -3.21 -0.42
C ALA A 203 -17.47 -3.67 -1.71
N ARG A 204 -17.22 -4.98 -1.87
CA ARG A 204 -16.59 -5.52 -3.09
C ARG A 204 -17.52 -5.51 -4.29
N LEU A 205 -18.81 -5.75 -4.10
CA LEU A 205 -19.79 -5.63 -5.19
C LEU A 205 -19.94 -4.17 -5.64
N ALA A 206 -19.95 -3.21 -4.72
CA ALA A 206 -19.94 -1.78 -5.04
C ALA A 206 -18.66 -1.39 -5.79
N ALA A 207 -17.48 -1.86 -5.33
CA ALA A 207 -16.23 -1.63 -6.02
C ALA A 207 -16.21 -2.26 -7.43
N LEU A 208 -16.79 -3.44 -7.62
CA LEU A 208 -16.93 -4.08 -8.93
C LEU A 208 -17.82 -3.24 -9.86
N GLN A 209 -18.91 -2.70 -9.36
CA GLN A 209 -19.77 -1.79 -10.13
C GLN A 209 -19.03 -0.52 -10.53
N SER A 210 -18.26 0.09 -9.60
CA SER A 210 -17.42 1.27 -9.88
C SER A 210 -16.32 0.97 -10.89
N LEU A 211 -15.73 -0.22 -10.86
CA LEU A 211 -14.76 -0.70 -11.83
C LEU A 211 -15.37 -0.75 -13.24
N GLN A 212 -16.51 -1.44 -13.39
CA GLN A 212 -17.18 -1.65 -14.66
C GLN A 212 -17.74 -0.36 -15.27
N SER A 213 -18.18 0.58 -14.43
CA SER A 213 -18.62 1.91 -14.88
C SER A 213 -17.47 2.88 -15.17
N GLY A 214 -16.21 2.48 -14.95
CA GLY A 214 -15.04 3.31 -15.23
C GLY A 214 -14.74 4.37 -14.16
N HIS A 215 -15.43 4.35 -13.02
CA HIS A 215 -15.17 5.28 -11.91
C HIS A 215 -13.99 4.88 -11.03
N LEU A 216 -13.52 3.64 -11.14
CA LEU A 216 -12.35 3.15 -10.40
C LEU A 216 -11.12 3.24 -11.31
N LEU A 217 -10.49 4.40 -11.35
CA LEU A 217 -9.36 4.69 -12.21
C LEU A 217 -8.04 4.12 -11.68
N PRO A 218 -7.14 3.63 -12.54
CA PRO A 218 -5.78 3.31 -12.15
C PRO A 218 -5.02 4.54 -11.66
N THR A 219 -4.12 4.32 -10.71
CA THR A 219 -3.30 5.37 -10.11
C THR A 219 -1.91 5.35 -10.73
N ARG A 220 -1.43 6.48 -11.30
CA ARG A 220 -0.07 6.54 -11.89
C ARG A 220 0.98 6.26 -10.82
N PRO A 221 1.86 5.27 -10.99
CA PRO A 221 3.09 5.20 -10.20
C PRO A 221 3.97 6.41 -10.55
N GLN A 222 4.41 7.14 -9.54
CA GLN A 222 5.42 8.20 -9.70
C GLN A 222 6.80 7.60 -9.81
#